data_6ed5ab4a5e8dad059184bb50af7b9239
#
_entry.id   6ed5ab4a5e8dad059184bb50af7b9239
#
_cell.length_a   1.000
_cell.length_b   1.000
_cell.length_c   1.000
_cell.angle_alpha   90.00
_cell.angle_beta   90.00
_cell.angle_gamma   90.00
#
_symmetry.space_group_name_H-M   'P 1'
#
loop_
_entity.id
_entity.type
_entity.pdbx_description
1 polymer ?
#
loop_
_entity_poly.entity_id
_entity_poly.type
_entity_poly.pdbx_seq_one_letter_code
_entity_poly.pdbx_strand_id
1 'polypeptide(L)' 'MPLLPEQCRAARGLLNWTQQRLAAAAGVSRSTIKDFECHRHALHESTEHLLIEAFEQAGAHLLPDGRDGPGVRLKRLPR' A
#
# COMPACT_ATOMS: atom_id res chain seq x y z
N MET A 1 -2.24 -8.57 -8.62
CA MET A 1 -1.14 -7.61 -8.91
C MET A 1 -0.19 -7.59 -7.74
N PRO A 2 1.10 -7.73 -7.95
CA PRO A 2 2.04 -7.61 -6.83
C PRO A 2 2.20 -6.15 -6.41
N LEU A 3 2.20 -5.93 -5.11
CA LEU A 3 2.43 -4.62 -4.52
C LEU A 3 3.95 -4.41 -4.37
N LEU A 4 4.43 -3.28 -4.85
CA LEU A 4 5.85 -2.94 -4.70
C LEU A 4 6.06 -2.11 -3.43
N PRO A 5 7.23 -2.24 -2.77
CA PRO A 5 7.54 -1.40 -1.60
C PRO A 5 7.39 0.10 -1.88
N GLU A 6 7.79 0.54 -3.06
CA GLU A 6 7.67 1.92 -3.49
C GLU A 6 6.21 2.38 -3.56
N GLN A 7 5.33 1.50 -4.06
CA GLN A 7 3.90 1.80 -4.10
C GLN A 7 3.32 1.91 -2.69
N CYS A 8 3.77 1.05 -1.79
CA CYS A 8 3.30 1.08 -0.40
C CYS A 8 3.64 2.42 0.25
N ARG A 9 4.90 2.87 0.11
CA ARG A 9 5.31 4.18 0.64
C ARG A 9 4.56 5.32 -0.03
N ALA A 10 4.40 5.27 -1.35
CA ALA A 10 3.70 6.32 -2.10
C ALA A 10 2.23 6.41 -1.70
N ALA A 11 1.55 5.27 -1.54
CA ALA A 11 0.16 5.24 -1.10
C ALA A 11 0.01 5.83 0.30
N ARG A 12 0.90 5.47 1.22
CA ARG A 12 0.91 6.07 2.56
C ARG A 12 1.12 7.58 2.47
N GLY A 13 2.03 8.03 1.60
CA GLY A 13 2.27 9.46 1.41
C GLY A 13 1.03 10.19 0.92
N LEU A 14 0.33 9.63 -0.05
CA LEU A 14 -0.90 10.22 -0.57
C LEU A 14 -1.99 10.32 0.49
N LEU A 15 -2.07 9.33 1.38
CA LEU A 15 -3.07 9.28 2.44
C LEU A 15 -2.61 9.99 3.71
N ASN A 16 -1.36 10.44 3.74
CA ASN A 16 -0.74 11.00 4.94
C ASN A 16 -0.76 10.00 6.11
N TRP A 17 -0.50 8.74 5.81
CA TRP A 17 -0.51 7.66 6.79
C TRP A 17 0.88 7.27 7.22
N THR A 18 1.05 7.04 8.53
CA THR A 18 2.24 6.40 9.08
C THR A 18 2.18 4.89 8.82
N GLN A 19 3.30 4.20 9.03
CA GLN A 19 3.30 2.74 9.01
C GLN A 19 2.34 2.16 10.05
N GLN A 20 2.29 2.79 11.22
CA GLN A 20 1.39 2.38 12.29
C GLN A 20 -0.08 2.51 11.86
N ARG A 21 -0.43 3.60 11.18
CA ARG A 21 -1.80 3.80 10.70
C ARG A 21 -2.17 2.73 9.67
N LEU A 22 -1.27 2.42 8.74
CA LEU A 22 -1.50 1.37 7.76
C LEU A 22 -1.64 0.01 8.44
N ALA A 23 -0.78 -0.28 9.42
CA ALA A 23 -0.85 -1.53 10.18
C ALA A 23 -2.22 -1.71 10.81
N ALA A 24 -2.75 -0.66 11.45
CA ALA A 24 -4.07 -0.69 12.05
C ALA A 24 -5.16 -0.90 11.01
N ALA A 25 -5.10 -0.18 9.89
CA ALA A 25 -6.12 -0.28 8.84
C ALA A 25 -6.15 -1.64 8.17
N ALA A 26 -5.00 -2.25 7.96
CA ALA A 26 -4.87 -3.53 7.25
C ALA A 26 -4.94 -4.75 8.17
N GLY A 27 -4.79 -4.55 9.47
CA GLY A 27 -4.75 -5.66 10.42
C GLY A 27 -3.46 -6.47 10.33
N VAL A 28 -2.34 -5.82 10.02
CA VAL A 28 -1.02 -6.45 9.95
C VAL A 28 -0.06 -5.75 10.90
N SER A 29 1.06 -6.40 11.22
CA SER A 29 2.02 -5.81 12.13
C SER A 29 2.81 -4.68 11.44
N ARG A 30 3.17 -3.67 12.22
CA ARG A 30 3.99 -2.57 11.71
C ARG A 30 5.36 -3.07 11.25
N SER A 31 5.95 -4.04 11.95
CA SER A 31 7.25 -4.58 11.56
C SER A 31 7.21 -5.27 10.19
N THR A 32 6.12 -5.94 9.86
CA THR A 32 5.92 -6.54 8.53
C THR A 32 5.94 -5.46 7.46
N ILE A 33 5.26 -4.35 7.68
CA ILE A 33 5.24 -3.23 6.74
C ILE A 33 6.63 -2.61 6.61
N LYS A 34 7.28 -2.35 7.73
CA LYS A 34 8.61 -1.77 7.75
C LYS A 34 9.61 -2.62 6.95
N ASP A 35 9.63 -3.92 7.22
CA ASP A 35 10.57 -4.82 6.55
C ASP A 35 10.29 -4.91 5.06
N PHE A 36 9.02 -4.91 4.67
CA PHE A 36 8.64 -4.89 3.27
C PHE A 36 9.07 -3.59 2.58
N GLU A 37 8.79 -2.45 3.19
CA GLU A 37 9.13 -1.15 2.60
C GLU A 37 10.64 -0.93 2.51
N CYS A 38 11.41 -1.60 3.36
CA CYS A 38 12.88 -1.56 3.34
C CYS A 38 13.50 -2.65 2.45
N HIS A 39 12.70 -3.40 1.71
CA HIS A 39 13.16 -4.49 0.85
C HIS A 39 13.84 -5.63 1.62
N ARG A 40 13.51 -5.83 2.89
CA ARG A 40 14.08 -6.91 3.69
C ARG A 40 13.36 -8.23 3.51
N HIS A 41 12.04 -8.18 3.39
CA HIS A 41 11.20 -9.36 3.24
C HIS A 41 10.10 -9.10 2.23
N ALA A 42 9.81 -10.12 1.44
CA ALA A 42 8.62 -10.11 0.58
C ALA A 42 7.38 -10.33 1.46
N LEU A 43 6.23 -9.92 0.95
CA LEU A 43 4.95 -10.17 1.62
C LEU A 43 4.41 -11.54 1.23
N HIS A 44 3.76 -12.22 2.19
CA HIS A 44 2.86 -13.31 1.84
C HIS A 44 1.69 -12.75 1.03
N GLU A 45 1.15 -13.55 0.12
CA GLU A 45 0.06 -13.14 -0.75
C GLU A 45 -1.14 -12.63 0.04
N SER A 46 -1.49 -13.31 1.14
CA SER A 46 -2.60 -12.89 1.99
C SER A 46 -2.37 -11.54 2.65
N THR A 47 -1.14 -11.28 3.09
CA THR A 47 -0.76 -9.99 3.70
C THR A 47 -0.79 -8.88 2.65
N GLU A 48 -0.27 -9.16 1.47
CA GLU A 48 -0.29 -8.21 0.35
C GLU A 48 -1.74 -7.80 0.02
N HIS A 49 -2.63 -8.78 -0.02
CA HIS A 49 -4.05 -8.53 -0.29
C HIS A 49 -4.67 -7.60 0.76
N LEU A 50 -4.34 -7.81 2.04
CA LEU A 50 -4.85 -6.97 3.12
C LEU A 50 -4.37 -5.52 2.98
N LEU A 51 -3.11 -5.32 2.61
CA LEU A 51 -2.57 -3.98 2.40
C LEU A 51 -3.22 -3.29 1.21
N ILE A 52 -3.36 -3.99 0.08
CA ILE A 52 -4.00 -3.45 -1.11
C ILE A 52 -5.44 -3.04 -0.80
N GLU A 53 -6.18 -3.90 -0.10
CA GLU A 53 -7.56 -3.62 0.25
C GLU A 53 -7.67 -2.40 1.17
N ALA A 54 -6.78 -2.28 2.16
CA ALA A 54 -6.78 -1.11 3.06
C ALA A 54 -6.55 0.19 2.28
N PHE A 55 -5.60 0.19 1.34
CA PHE A 55 -5.33 1.35 0.50
C PHE A 55 -6.53 1.70 -0.38
N GLU A 56 -7.11 0.69 -1.05
CA GLU A 56 -8.23 0.92 -1.95
C GLU A 56 -9.44 1.49 -1.20
N GLN A 57 -9.74 0.96 -0.03
CA GLN A 57 -10.85 1.45 0.79
C GLN A 57 -10.62 2.89 1.27
N ALA A 58 -9.38 3.27 1.48
CA ALA A 58 -9.03 4.63 1.89
C ALA A 58 -8.95 5.60 0.72
N GLY A 59 -9.05 5.13 -0.51
CA GLY A 59 -9.04 5.96 -1.70
C GLY A 59 -7.72 6.03 -2.44
N ALA A 60 -6.72 5.26 -2.05
CA ALA A 60 -5.45 5.17 -2.77
C ALA A 60 -5.50 4.00 -3.74
N HIS A 61 -5.68 4.32 -5.01
CA HIS A 61 -5.78 3.30 -6.06
C HIS A 61 -4.39 2.93 -6.58
N LEU A 62 -4.09 1.64 -6.51
CA LEU A 62 -2.80 1.12 -6.95
C LEU A 62 -2.83 0.80 -8.43
N LEU A 63 -1.88 1.34 -9.18
CA LEU A 63 -1.77 1.15 -10.61
C LEU A 63 -0.72 0.05 -10.88
N PRO A 64 -1.06 -0.96 -11.69
CA PRO A 64 -0.14 -2.06 -11.94
C PRO A 64 1.09 -1.62 -12.73
N ASP A 65 2.16 -2.42 -12.65
CA ASP A 65 3.37 -2.21 -13.42
C ASP A 65 3.09 -2.59 -14.87
N GLY A 66 2.55 -1.65 -15.62
CA GLY A 66 2.25 -1.80 -17.02
C GLY A 66 3.15 -0.93 -17.87
N ARG A 67 2.62 -0.49 -19.01
CA ARG A 67 3.37 0.30 -19.99
C ARG A 67 3.99 1.57 -19.40
N ASP A 68 3.23 2.25 -18.52
CA ASP A 68 3.68 3.50 -17.90
C ASP A 68 4.34 3.29 -16.55
N GLY A 69 4.56 2.03 -16.15
CA GLY A 69 5.14 1.68 -14.87
C GLY A 69 4.12 1.67 -13.74
N PRO A 70 4.53 1.18 -12.55
CA PRO A 70 3.64 1.13 -11.41
C PRO A 70 3.42 2.51 -10.81
N GLY A 71 2.27 2.71 -10.18
CA GLY A 71 1.97 4.00 -9.55
C GLY A 71 0.85 3.90 -8.56
N VAL A 72 0.46 5.06 -8.03
CA VAL A 72 -0.63 5.19 -7.09
C VAL A 72 -1.40 6.47 -7.44
N ARG A 73 -2.71 6.40 -7.33
CA ARG A 73 -3.59 7.55 -7.58
C ARG A 73 -4.52 7.72 -6.40
N LEU A 74 -4.65 8.96 -5.92
CA LEU A 74 -5.64 9.28 -4.91
C LEU A 74 -6.98 9.53 -5.59
N LYS A 75 -7.98 8.70 -5.25
CA LYS A 75 -9.35 8.92 -5.73
C LYS A 75 -9.98 10.03 -4.93
N ARG A 76 -10.56 10.98 -5.63
CA ARG A 76 -11.33 12.03 -4.97
C ARG A 76 -12.80 11.67 -5.03
N LEU A 77 -13.47 11.79 -3.88
CA LEU A 77 -14.90 11.59 -3.83
C LEU A 77 -15.60 12.77 -4.51
N PRO A 78 -16.70 12.53 -5.23
CA PRO A 78 -17.50 13.63 -5.77
C PRO A 78 -17.97 14.50 -4.62
N ARG A 79 -17.98 15.80 -4.85
CA ARG A 79 -18.48 16.77 -3.87
C ARG A 79 -19.91 17.16 -4.22
#